data_33aabdc0bf7a81e88650b8ce1b92a1f1
#
_entry.id   33aabdc0bf7a81e88650b8ce1b92a1f1
#
_cell.length_a   1.000
_cell.length_b   1.000
_cell.length_c   1.000
_cell.angle_alpha   90.00
_cell.angle_beta   90.00
_cell.angle_gamma   90.00
#
_symmetry.space_group_name_H-M   'P 1'
#
loop_
_entity.id
_entity.type
_entity.pdbx_description
1 polymer ?
#
loop_
_entity_poly.entity_id
_entity_poly.type
_entity_poly.pdbx_seq_one_letter_code
_entity_poly.pdbx_strand_id
1 'polypeptide(L)'
;MRFISSAELAVLRKMYPEGCRVTLERMVDEPYAKLQPGDLGTVMNVDDAGQIHISWDQGSSVAVIYNVDSCRCLMTKEQMNETLAQITKMPFENIDKLQAWMEAKLLPVFPKLFFRSPVNGEMLVELGCSAFALKNARIMVAFTQDP
;
A
#
# COMPACT_ATOMS: atom_id res chain seq x y z
N MET A 1 -18.50 -14.42 21.99
CA MET A 1 -17.30 -13.90 21.31
C MET A 1 -16.37 -15.07 21.01
N ARG A 2 -16.02 -15.23 19.75
CA ARG A 2 -15.11 -16.29 19.34
C ARG A 2 -13.67 -15.78 19.33
N PHE A 3 -12.81 -16.42 20.11
CA PHE A 3 -11.38 -16.13 20.09
C PHE A 3 -10.71 -16.78 18.89
N ILE A 4 -9.78 -16.06 18.27
CA ILE A 4 -9.00 -16.61 17.20
C ILE A 4 -8.05 -17.71 17.73
N SER A 5 -7.96 -18.84 17.03
CA SER A 5 -7.01 -19.89 17.38
C SER A 5 -5.60 -19.52 16.94
N SER A 6 -4.60 -20.20 17.51
CA SER A 6 -3.20 -19.99 17.10
C SER A 6 -2.97 -20.30 15.63
N ALA A 7 -3.62 -21.34 15.10
CA ALA A 7 -3.54 -21.69 13.69
C ALA A 7 -4.16 -20.64 12.78
N GLU A 8 -5.34 -20.15 13.14
CA GLU A 8 -6.03 -19.07 12.42
C GLU A 8 -5.21 -17.79 12.44
N LEU A 9 -4.62 -17.45 13.59
CA LEU A 9 -3.77 -16.27 13.74
C LEU A 9 -2.53 -16.33 12.85
N ALA A 10 -1.90 -17.51 12.78
CA ALA A 10 -0.73 -17.71 11.91
C ALA A 10 -1.08 -17.49 10.41
N VAL A 11 -2.24 -18.01 9.99
CA VAL A 11 -2.74 -17.80 8.63
C VAL A 11 -3.04 -16.32 8.37
N LEU A 12 -3.71 -15.67 9.31
CA LEU A 12 -4.07 -14.26 9.19
C LEU A 12 -2.83 -13.37 9.04
N ARG A 13 -1.80 -13.64 9.84
CA ARG A 13 -0.53 -12.90 9.76
C ARG A 13 0.21 -13.12 8.43
N LYS A 14 0.06 -14.30 7.84
CA LYS A 14 0.61 -14.58 6.50
C LYS A 14 -0.13 -13.83 5.41
N MET A 15 -1.45 -13.72 5.52
CA MET A 15 -2.29 -13.04 4.54
C MET A 15 -2.13 -11.53 4.57
N TYR A 16 -1.85 -10.97 5.75
CA TYR A 16 -1.76 -9.52 5.96
C TYR A 16 -0.43 -9.14 6.62
N PRO A 17 0.69 -9.32 5.91
CA PRO A 17 2.00 -8.92 6.44
C PRO A 17 2.11 -7.39 6.55
N GLU A 18 2.98 -6.93 7.42
CA GLU A 18 3.29 -5.51 7.57
C GLU A 18 3.64 -4.89 6.21
N GLY A 19 3.10 -3.71 5.94
CA GLY A 19 3.32 -2.98 4.70
C GLY A 19 2.43 -3.41 3.54
N CYS A 20 1.57 -4.42 3.73
CA CYS A 20 0.61 -4.84 2.71
C CYS A 20 -0.42 -3.74 2.44
N ARG A 21 -0.64 -3.42 1.17
CA ARG A 21 -1.74 -2.52 0.79
C ARG A 21 -3.03 -3.31 0.73
N VAL A 22 -4.06 -2.75 1.34
CA VAL A 22 -5.37 -3.41 1.45
C VAL A 22 -6.49 -2.48 1.01
N THR A 23 -7.60 -3.08 0.60
CA THR A 23 -8.86 -2.35 0.40
C THR A 23 -9.91 -2.89 1.35
N LEU A 24 -10.72 -2.00 1.90
CA LEU A 24 -11.84 -2.38 2.76
C LEU A 24 -12.93 -3.02 1.90
N GLU A 25 -13.41 -4.18 2.32
CA GLU A 25 -14.56 -4.85 1.71
C GLU A 25 -15.82 -4.65 2.53
N ARG A 26 -15.73 -4.78 3.85
CA ARG A 26 -16.86 -4.64 4.77
C ARG A 26 -16.37 -4.23 6.15
N MET A 27 -17.05 -3.28 6.76
CA MET A 27 -16.84 -2.92 8.16
C MET A 27 -18.17 -2.78 8.85
N VAL A 28 -18.30 -3.44 10.01
CA VAL A 28 -19.51 -3.47 10.84
C VAL A 28 -19.29 -2.53 12.02
N ASP A 29 -20.31 -1.75 12.36
CA ASP A 29 -20.39 -0.95 13.59
C ASP A 29 -19.25 0.05 13.84
N GLU A 30 -18.81 0.77 12.81
CA GLU A 30 -17.83 1.84 13.01
C GLU A 30 -18.29 3.16 12.36
N PRO A 31 -19.32 3.82 12.97
CA PRO A 31 -19.88 5.04 12.36
C PRO A 31 -18.96 6.25 12.42
N TYR A 32 -17.97 6.25 13.31
CA TYR A 32 -17.10 7.41 13.52
C TYR A 32 -15.92 7.47 12.56
N ALA A 33 -15.46 6.34 12.08
CA ALA A 33 -14.31 6.28 11.18
C ALA A 33 -14.63 6.74 9.75
N LYS A 34 -15.91 6.72 9.36
CA LYS A 34 -16.39 7.10 8.02
C LYS A 34 -15.72 6.31 6.91
N LEU A 35 -15.28 5.11 7.21
CA LEU A 35 -14.69 4.21 6.23
C LEU A 35 -15.76 3.61 5.34
N GLN A 36 -15.45 3.52 4.06
CA GLN A 36 -16.35 2.98 3.03
C GLN A 36 -15.69 1.78 2.35
N PRO A 37 -16.47 0.79 1.91
CA PRO A 37 -15.93 -0.25 1.02
C PRO A 37 -15.19 0.38 -0.15
N GLY A 38 -13.99 -0.13 -0.46
CA GLY A 38 -13.12 0.44 -1.47
C GLY A 38 -12.05 1.38 -0.93
N ASP A 39 -12.16 1.83 0.30
CA ASP A 39 -11.11 2.63 0.93
C ASP A 39 -9.82 1.81 1.02
N LEU A 40 -8.69 2.51 0.90
CA LEU A 40 -7.37 1.92 0.85
C LEU A 40 -6.56 2.25 2.10
N GLY A 41 -5.70 1.31 2.49
CA GLY A 41 -4.82 1.50 3.63
C GLY A 41 -3.61 0.57 3.57
N THR A 42 -2.76 0.71 4.58
CA THR A 42 -1.55 -0.10 4.72
C THR A 42 -1.56 -0.82 6.06
N VAL A 43 -1.29 -2.12 6.03
CA VAL A 43 -1.24 -2.94 7.24
C VAL A 43 -0.04 -2.52 8.10
N MET A 44 -0.30 -2.26 9.37
CA MET A 44 0.73 -1.98 10.37
C MET A 44 1.15 -3.26 11.09
N ASN A 45 0.19 -4.01 11.58
CA ASN A 45 0.41 -5.31 12.24
C ASN A 45 -0.92 -6.03 12.43
N VAL A 46 -0.84 -7.31 12.81
CA VAL A 46 -1.96 -8.12 13.28
C VAL A 46 -1.68 -8.46 14.74
N ASP A 47 -2.57 -8.07 15.65
CA ASP A 47 -2.39 -8.36 17.08
C ASP A 47 -2.82 -9.77 17.44
N ASP A 48 -2.62 -10.15 18.70
CA ASP A 48 -2.91 -11.51 19.18
C ASP A 48 -4.41 -11.83 19.21
N ALA A 49 -5.26 -10.82 19.18
CA ALA A 49 -6.70 -10.99 19.10
C ALA A 49 -7.22 -11.14 17.67
N GLY A 50 -6.35 -11.05 16.67
CA GLY A 50 -6.73 -11.12 15.25
C GLY A 50 -7.26 -9.81 14.70
N GLN A 51 -6.95 -8.69 15.35
CA GLN A 51 -7.27 -7.38 14.80
C GLN A 51 -6.17 -6.93 13.86
N ILE A 52 -6.56 -6.58 12.64
CA ILE A 52 -5.62 -6.07 11.63
C ILE A 52 -5.56 -4.56 11.77
N HIS A 53 -4.45 -4.06 12.29
CA HIS A 53 -4.23 -2.63 12.45
C HIS A 53 -3.78 -2.02 11.14
N ILE A 54 -4.55 -1.06 10.64
CA ILE A 54 -4.37 -0.47 9.33
C ILE A 54 -4.26 1.05 9.45
N SER A 55 -3.26 1.62 8.78
CA SER A 55 -3.18 3.05 8.55
C SER A 55 -3.96 3.34 7.26
N TRP A 56 -5.19 3.83 7.42
CA TRP A 56 -6.06 4.14 6.28
C TRP A 56 -5.63 5.45 5.63
N ASP A 57 -5.67 5.49 4.31
CA ASP A 57 -5.24 6.68 3.56
C ASP A 57 -6.09 7.91 3.89
N GLN A 58 -7.36 7.71 4.28
CA GLN A 58 -8.24 8.81 4.71
C GLN A 58 -7.89 9.38 6.10
N GLY A 59 -6.94 8.77 6.83
CA GLY A 59 -6.45 9.24 8.13
C GLY A 59 -6.92 8.44 9.33
N SER A 60 -7.86 7.51 9.17
CA SER A 60 -8.32 6.65 10.26
C SER A 60 -7.28 5.56 10.58
N SER A 61 -7.33 5.06 11.83
CA SER A 61 -6.52 3.92 12.29
C SER A 61 -7.38 2.78 12.83
N VAL A 62 -8.64 2.73 12.43
CA VAL A 62 -9.58 1.68 12.89
C VAL A 62 -9.11 0.32 12.38
N ALA A 63 -9.05 -0.67 13.28
CA ALA A 63 -8.65 -2.03 12.95
C ALA A 63 -9.79 -2.80 12.26
N VAL A 64 -9.41 -3.73 11.38
CA VAL A 64 -10.32 -4.73 10.80
C VAL A 64 -10.35 -5.92 11.74
N ILE A 65 -11.54 -6.28 12.21
CA ILE A 65 -11.73 -7.33 13.22
C ILE A 65 -11.99 -8.66 12.53
N TYR A 66 -11.20 -9.66 12.88
CA TYR A 66 -11.34 -11.03 12.37
C TYR A 66 -12.77 -11.56 12.53
N ASN A 67 -13.31 -12.16 11.48
CA ASN A 67 -14.68 -12.68 11.38
C ASN A 67 -15.82 -11.66 11.53
N VAL A 68 -15.51 -10.39 11.66
CA VAL A 68 -16.51 -9.31 11.75
C VAL A 68 -16.42 -8.43 10.54
N ASP A 69 -15.23 -7.88 10.30
CA ASP A 69 -14.93 -7.01 9.17
C ASP A 69 -14.15 -7.78 8.10
N SER A 70 -14.03 -7.22 6.92
CA SER A 70 -13.31 -7.86 5.82
C SER A 70 -12.51 -6.83 5.02
N CYS A 71 -11.27 -7.18 4.72
CA CYS A 71 -10.42 -6.43 3.80
C CYS A 71 -9.66 -7.41 2.90
N ARG A 72 -9.10 -6.89 1.81
CA ARG A 72 -8.39 -7.71 0.83
C ARG A 72 -7.01 -7.12 0.55
N CYS A 73 -5.99 -7.97 0.56
CA CYS A 73 -4.65 -7.56 0.20
C CYS A 73 -4.56 -7.32 -1.32
N LEU A 74 -4.07 -6.16 -1.71
CA LEU A 74 -3.88 -5.76 -3.10
C LEU A 74 -2.44 -5.96 -3.54
N MET A 75 -1.49 -5.64 -2.66
CA MET A 75 -0.07 -5.69 -2.98
C MET A 75 0.71 -5.81 -1.68
N THR A 76 1.61 -6.79 -1.60
CA THR A 76 2.51 -6.92 -0.46
C THR A 76 3.67 -5.93 -0.58
N LYS A 77 4.36 -5.69 0.53
CA LYS A 77 5.57 -4.88 0.56
C LYS A 77 6.64 -5.43 -0.39
N GLU A 78 6.78 -6.75 -0.46
CA GLU A 78 7.71 -7.41 -1.38
C GLU A 78 7.36 -7.14 -2.83
N GLN A 79 6.08 -7.28 -3.19
CA GLN A 79 5.60 -6.98 -4.54
C GLN A 79 5.81 -5.51 -4.90
N MET A 80 5.57 -4.61 -3.95
CA MET A 80 5.82 -3.18 -4.14
C MET A 80 7.31 -2.93 -4.39
N ASN A 81 8.18 -3.51 -3.56
CA ASN A 81 9.63 -3.34 -3.71
C ASN A 81 10.12 -3.90 -5.04
N GLU A 82 9.60 -5.05 -5.49
CA GLU A 82 9.91 -5.62 -6.80
C GLU A 82 9.48 -4.70 -7.93
N THR A 83 8.27 -4.12 -7.83
CA THR A 83 7.77 -3.17 -8.83
C THR A 83 8.66 -1.93 -8.90
N LEU A 84 9.03 -1.37 -7.75
CA LEU A 84 9.92 -0.21 -7.69
C LEU A 84 11.33 -0.52 -8.20
N ALA A 85 11.84 -1.72 -7.90
CA ALA A 85 13.15 -2.15 -8.39
C ALA A 85 13.18 -2.30 -9.92
N GLN A 86 12.08 -2.70 -10.54
CA GLN A 86 11.98 -2.78 -12.00
C GLN A 86 12.18 -1.42 -12.67
N ILE A 87 11.73 -0.34 -12.03
CA ILE A 87 11.83 1.01 -12.57
C ILE A 87 13.29 1.40 -12.83
N THR A 88 14.19 1.00 -11.94
CA THR A 88 15.62 1.34 -12.06
C THR A 88 16.33 0.51 -13.13
N LYS A 89 15.72 -0.58 -13.57
CA LYS A 89 16.31 -1.54 -14.53
C LYS A 89 15.74 -1.38 -15.95
N MET A 90 14.57 -0.76 -16.10
CA MET A 90 13.92 -0.62 -17.39
C MET A 90 14.37 0.64 -18.11
N PRO A 91 14.79 0.53 -19.39
CA PRO A 91 15.10 1.71 -20.17
C PRO A 91 13.80 2.36 -20.63
N PHE A 92 13.52 3.54 -20.11
CA PHE A 92 12.39 4.34 -20.57
C PHE A 92 12.89 5.39 -21.56
N GLU A 93 12.24 5.49 -22.70
CA GLU A 93 12.62 6.42 -23.75
C GLU A 93 12.40 7.88 -23.32
N ASN A 94 11.37 8.11 -22.47
CA ASN A 94 11.06 9.44 -21.97
C ASN A 94 10.25 9.36 -20.68
N ILE A 95 10.08 10.51 -20.05
CA ILE A 95 9.33 10.67 -18.78
C ILE A 95 7.89 10.23 -18.93
N ASP A 96 7.24 10.55 -20.03
CA ASP A 96 5.82 10.26 -20.22
C ASP A 96 5.57 8.74 -20.22
N LYS A 97 6.46 7.97 -20.83
CA LYS A 97 6.37 6.51 -20.83
C LYS A 97 6.63 5.92 -19.45
N LEU A 98 7.61 6.44 -18.71
CA LEU A 98 7.87 6.04 -17.35
C LEU A 98 6.67 6.33 -16.45
N GLN A 99 6.14 7.53 -16.54
CA GLN A 99 4.98 7.95 -15.75
C GLN A 99 3.76 7.08 -16.07
N ALA A 100 3.48 6.82 -17.32
CA ALA A 100 2.38 5.96 -17.75
C ALA A 100 2.53 4.53 -17.21
N TRP A 101 3.74 3.99 -17.23
CA TRP A 101 4.03 2.66 -16.70
C TRP A 101 3.80 2.61 -15.18
N MET A 102 4.29 3.60 -14.44
CA MET A 102 4.12 3.68 -13.00
C MET A 102 2.66 3.86 -12.61
N GLU A 103 1.92 4.69 -13.33
CA GLU A 103 0.49 4.86 -13.10
C GLU A 103 -0.27 3.55 -13.32
N ALA A 104 0.04 2.83 -14.38
CA ALA A 104 -0.59 1.55 -14.65
C ALA A 104 -0.34 0.51 -13.57
N LYS A 105 0.86 0.49 -12.98
CA LYS A 105 1.26 -0.49 -11.97
C LYS A 105 0.91 -0.09 -10.54
N LEU A 106 1.00 1.18 -10.22
CA LEU A 106 0.93 1.66 -8.84
C LEU A 106 -0.33 2.46 -8.52
N LEU A 107 -0.91 3.18 -9.48
CA LEU A 107 -2.04 4.05 -9.22
C LEU A 107 -3.25 3.33 -8.63
N PRO A 108 -3.62 2.10 -9.08
CA PRO A 108 -4.73 1.37 -8.47
C PRO A 108 -4.53 1.03 -6.99
N VAL A 109 -3.28 0.96 -6.54
CA VAL A 109 -2.89 0.60 -5.17
C VAL A 109 -2.54 1.84 -4.35
N PHE A 110 -2.03 2.87 -5.00
CA PHE A 110 -1.65 4.16 -4.42
C PHE A 110 -2.32 5.29 -5.19
N PRO A 111 -3.61 5.59 -4.91
CA PRO A 111 -4.36 6.59 -5.70
C PRO A 111 -3.81 8.01 -5.60
N LYS A 112 -3.02 8.30 -4.56
CA LYS A 112 -2.37 9.60 -4.36
C LYS A 112 -0.93 9.62 -4.86
N LEU A 113 -0.59 8.71 -5.79
CA LEU A 113 0.72 8.68 -6.43
C LEU A 113 1.03 10.06 -7.04
N PHE A 114 2.20 10.57 -6.75
CA PHE A 114 2.62 11.90 -7.16
C PHE A 114 4.03 11.87 -7.75
N PHE A 115 4.21 12.60 -8.84
CA PHE A 115 5.50 12.75 -9.51
C PHE A 115 5.93 14.20 -9.47
N ARG A 116 7.15 14.46 -9.00
CA ARG A 116 7.76 15.79 -9.14
C ARG A 116 8.49 15.91 -10.47
N SER A 117 8.51 17.11 -11.00
CA SER A 117 9.28 17.41 -12.21
C SER A 117 10.72 17.00 -12.05
N PRO A 118 11.34 16.43 -13.09
CA PRO A 118 12.74 16.01 -13.03
C PRO A 118 13.70 17.18 -12.78
N VAL A 119 14.69 16.93 -11.95
CA VAL A 119 15.78 17.85 -11.69
C VAL A 119 17.08 17.05 -11.81
N ASN A 120 17.99 17.50 -12.65
CA ASN A 120 19.29 16.85 -12.86
C ASN A 120 19.18 15.35 -13.23
N GLY A 121 18.19 14.98 -14.05
CA GLY A 121 18.00 13.61 -14.47
C GLY A 121 17.37 12.70 -13.43
N GLU A 122 16.85 13.26 -12.34
CA GLU A 122 16.16 12.51 -11.31
C GLU A 122 14.73 13.00 -11.12
N MET A 123 13.81 12.08 -10.88
CA MET A 123 12.42 12.38 -10.59
C MET A 123 12.06 11.79 -9.23
N LEU A 124 11.45 12.62 -8.38
CA LEU A 124 10.92 12.15 -7.10
C LEU A 124 9.51 11.57 -7.32
N VAL A 125 9.32 10.36 -6.84
CA VAL A 125 8.02 9.68 -6.84
C VAL A 125 7.57 9.49 -5.40
N GLU A 126 6.39 9.97 -5.08
CA GLU A 126 5.76 9.79 -3.77
C GLU A 126 4.53 8.89 -3.92
N LEU A 127 4.44 7.86 -3.09
CA LEU A 127 3.33 6.91 -3.14
C LEU A 127 2.04 7.46 -2.53
N GLY A 128 2.13 8.55 -1.77
CA GLY A 128 0.98 9.21 -1.18
C GLY A 128 0.35 8.45 -0.01
N CYS A 129 1.14 7.64 0.68
CA CYS A 129 0.74 6.96 1.91
C CYS A 129 1.64 7.39 3.06
N SER A 130 1.27 7.02 4.29
CA SER A 130 2.06 7.33 5.47
C SER A 130 3.45 6.68 5.40
N ALA A 131 4.51 7.46 5.62
CA ALA A 131 5.87 6.94 5.71
C ALA A 131 6.06 5.98 6.89
N PHE A 132 5.20 6.07 7.91
CA PHE A 132 5.14 5.12 9.01
C PHE A 132 4.69 3.73 8.55
N ALA A 133 3.76 3.71 7.60
CA ALA A 133 3.19 2.47 7.09
C ALA A 133 4.12 1.82 6.06
N LEU A 134 4.81 2.62 5.25
CA LEU A 134 5.73 2.15 4.22
C LEU A 134 7.03 2.93 4.24
N LYS A 135 8.15 2.25 4.48
CA LYS A 135 9.48 2.87 4.48
C LYS A 135 9.86 3.49 3.15
N ASN A 136 9.34 2.94 2.06
CA ASN A 136 9.65 3.38 0.69
C ASN A 136 8.49 4.19 0.06
N ALA A 137 7.78 4.97 0.88
CA ALA A 137 6.70 5.84 0.38
C ALA A 137 7.21 6.92 -0.58
N ARG A 138 8.51 7.15 -0.58
CA ARG A 138 9.21 8.08 -1.47
C ARG A 138 10.39 7.39 -2.11
N ILE A 139 10.55 7.54 -3.42
CA ILE A 139 11.71 7.03 -4.14
C ILE A 139 12.22 8.07 -5.13
N MET A 140 13.53 8.04 -5.38
CA MET A 140 14.16 8.80 -6.44
C MET A 140 14.41 7.87 -7.62
N VAL A 141 13.94 8.26 -8.79
CA VAL A 141 14.14 7.53 -10.03
C VAL A 141 15.12 8.31 -10.89
N ALA A 142 16.25 7.70 -11.17
CA ALA A 142 17.25 8.27 -12.07
C ALA A 142 16.89 7.92 -13.52
N PHE A 143 16.96 8.93 -14.39
CA PHE A 143 16.82 8.73 -15.81
C PHE A 143 18.20 8.63 -16.43
N THR A 144 18.47 7.57 -17.15
CA THR A 144 19.52 7.58 -18.13
C THR A 144 18.93 8.19 -19.38
N GLN A 145 19.14 9.48 -19.55
CA GLN A 145 18.98 10.06 -20.86
C GLN A 145 20.17 9.65 -21.69
N ASP A 146 19.94 8.79 -22.65
CA ASP A 146 20.86 8.69 -23.74
C ASP A 146 20.75 9.98 -24.55
N PRO A 147 21.89 10.67 -24.76
CA PRO A 147 21.91 11.83 -25.62
C PRO A 147 21.60 11.46 -27.07
#